data_3595f88df5666a6af18cfa48af0afa74
#
_entry.id   3595f88df5666a6af18cfa48af0afa74
#
_cell.length_a   1.000
_cell.length_b   1.000
_cell.length_c   1.000
_cell.angle_alpha   90.00
_cell.angle_beta   90.00
_cell.angle_gamma   90.00
#
_symmetry.space_group_name_H-M   'P 1'
#
loop_
_entity.id
_entity.type
_entity.pdbx_description
1 polymer ?
#
loop_
_entity_poly.entity_id
_entity_poly.type
_entity_poly.pdbx_seq_one_letter_code
_entity_poly.pdbx_strand_id
1 'polypeptide(L)'
;MALVIKDRVKETTTTTGTGTYTLAGAEVGFQSFSAIGNGNTTYYTVTDGGDWEVGIGTYTASGTTLARTTILSSSNSGSAVDWSAGEKFVFVTQPSSKASFLDASGNLNLSGGTVDGRDVAADGVTADNALPKAGGAMTG
;
A
#
# COMPACT_ATOMS: atom_id res chain seq x y z
N MET A 1 -16.38 -1.05 -0.52
CA MET A 1 -14.96 -1.47 -0.46
C MET A 1 -14.11 -0.22 -0.25
N ALA A 2 -13.38 -0.18 0.83
CA ALA A 2 -12.45 0.93 1.16
C ALA A 2 -11.03 0.38 1.30
N LEU A 3 -10.01 1.21 1.01
CA LEU A 3 -8.64 0.92 1.41
C LEU A 3 -8.47 1.34 2.87
N VAL A 4 -8.20 0.38 3.73
CA VAL A 4 -8.10 0.56 5.19
C VAL A 4 -6.71 0.14 5.65
N ILE A 5 -6.05 1.00 6.41
CA ILE A 5 -4.77 0.70 7.07
C ILE A 5 -5.02 0.69 8.57
N LYS A 6 -4.56 -0.31 9.27
CA LYS A 6 -4.66 -0.45 10.73
C LYS A 6 -3.31 -0.78 11.34
N ASP A 7 -3.09 -0.28 12.54
CA ASP A 7 -1.85 -0.51 13.27
C ASP A 7 -1.80 -1.93 13.83
N ARG A 8 -0.60 -2.52 13.84
CA ARG A 8 -0.32 -3.79 14.51
C ARG A 8 -1.24 -4.94 14.07
N VAL A 9 -1.55 -5.02 12.77
CA VAL A 9 -2.25 -6.18 12.21
C VAL A 9 -1.20 -7.16 11.69
N LYS A 10 -1.18 -8.36 12.27
CA LYS A 10 -0.29 -9.46 11.88
C LYS A 10 -0.90 -10.80 12.23
N GLU A 11 -0.93 -11.67 11.26
CA GLU A 11 -1.34 -13.07 11.39
C GLU A 11 -0.32 -13.99 10.73
N THR A 12 -0.50 -15.29 10.88
CA THR A 12 0.24 -16.29 10.12
C THR A 12 -0.66 -16.94 9.06
N THR A 13 -0.01 -17.62 8.11
CA THR A 13 -0.66 -18.47 7.12
C THR A 13 0.25 -19.62 6.74
N THR A 14 -0.33 -20.78 6.44
CA THR A 14 0.37 -21.94 5.85
C THR A 14 -0.03 -22.18 4.41
N THR A 15 -0.80 -21.26 3.81
CA THR A 15 -1.25 -21.36 2.41
C THR A 15 -0.07 -21.56 1.47
N THR A 16 -0.19 -22.50 0.53
CA THR A 16 0.77 -22.79 -0.52
C THR A 16 0.27 -22.29 -1.87
N GLY A 17 1.18 -22.18 -2.84
CA GLY A 17 0.82 -21.74 -4.20
C GLY A 17 0.62 -20.24 -4.32
N THR A 18 -0.06 -19.85 -5.39
CA THR A 18 -0.29 -18.44 -5.76
C THR A 18 -1.68 -17.92 -5.36
N GLY A 19 -2.46 -18.71 -4.64
CA GLY A 19 -3.86 -18.43 -4.30
C GLY A 19 -4.06 -17.46 -3.14
N THR A 20 -5.32 -17.32 -2.74
CA THR A 20 -5.75 -16.53 -1.58
C THR A 20 -5.19 -17.10 -0.28
N TYR A 21 -4.71 -16.25 0.61
CA TYR A 21 -4.24 -16.66 1.93
C TYR A 21 -5.41 -17.01 2.83
N THR A 22 -5.33 -18.17 3.50
CA THR A 22 -6.16 -18.48 4.68
C THR A 22 -5.37 -18.05 5.92
N LEU A 23 -5.92 -17.15 6.71
CA LEU A 23 -5.26 -16.57 7.86
C LEU A 23 -5.51 -17.45 9.09
N ALA A 24 -4.50 -17.60 9.94
CA ALA A 24 -4.51 -18.56 11.06
C ALA A 24 -4.77 -17.91 12.43
N GLY A 25 -4.94 -16.59 12.47
CA GLY A 25 -5.18 -15.83 13.69
C GLY A 25 -4.04 -14.88 14.05
N ALA A 26 -4.35 -13.91 14.89
CA ALA A 26 -3.42 -12.86 15.27
C ALA A 26 -2.21 -13.39 16.05
N GLU A 27 -1.04 -12.87 15.72
CA GLU A 27 0.16 -13.04 16.53
C GLU A 27 0.01 -12.35 17.89
N VAL A 28 0.74 -12.84 18.89
CA VAL A 28 0.70 -12.27 20.24
C VAL A 28 1.08 -10.79 20.23
N GLY A 29 0.21 -9.94 20.77
CA GLY A 29 0.38 -8.48 20.80
C GLY A 29 0.02 -7.79 19.49
N PHE A 30 -0.59 -8.50 18.54
CA PHE A 30 -1.09 -7.95 17.28
C PHE A 30 -2.62 -8.09 17.17
N GLN A 31 -3.20 -7.35 16.23
CA GLN A 31 -4.60 -7.49 15.85
C GLN A 31 -4.71 -8.46 14.66
N SER A 32 -5.87 -9.09 14.53
CA SER A 32 -6.20 -9.88 13.34
C SER A 32 -6.61 -8.98 12.18
N PHE A 33 -6.61 -9.52 10.96
CA PHE A 33 -7.10 -8.82 9.77
C PHE A 33 -8.59 -8.49 9.83
N SER A 34 -9.34 -9.02 10.79
CA SER A 34 -10.73 -8.58 11.04
C SER A 34 -10.85 -7.08 11.34
N ALA A 35 -9.79 -6.46 11.86
CA ALA A 35 -9.71 -5.02 12.07
C ALA A 35 -9.81 -4.19 10.76
N ILE A 36 -9.51 -4.79 9.61
CA ILE A 36 -9.67 -4.18 8.29
C ILE A 36 -11.16 -4.07 7.92
N GLY A 37 -11.98 -5.01 8.37
CA GLY A 37 -13.38 -5.09 8.04
C GLY A 37 -13.66 -5.88 6.75
N ASN A 38 -14.77 -6.62 6.76
CA ASN A 38 -15.15 -7.49 5.67
C ASN A 38 -15.33 -6.74 4.34
N GLY A 39 -14.75 -7.25 3.28
CA GLY A 39 -14.83 -6.70 1.92
C GLY A 39 -13.93 -5.49 1.67
N ASN A 40 -13.21 -5.00 2.67
CA ASN A 40 -12.26 -3.91 2.49
C ASN A 40 -10.90 -4.41 1.99
N THR A 41 -10.17 -3.51 1.34
CA THR A 41 -8.79 -3.75 0.92
C THR A 41 -7.81 -3.16 1.93
N THR A 42 -6.61 -3.72 1.97
CA THR A 42 -5.48 -3.19 2.75
C THR A 42 -4.17 -3.46 2.02
N TYR A 43 -3.12 -2.72 2.39
CA TYR A 43 -1.77 -3.11 2.02
C TYR A 43 -1.29 -4.24 2.93
N TYR A 44 -0.59 -5.20 2.36
CA TYR A 44 -0.02 -6.31 3.11
C TYR A 44 1.41 -6.62 2.67
N THR A 45 2.16 -7.23 3.57
CA THR A 45 3.40 -7.93 3.27
C THR A 45 3.28 -9.36 3.78
N VAL A 46 3.79 -10.31 3.00
CA VAL A 46 3.96 -11.70 3.40
C VAL A 46 5.42 -12.09 3.27
N THR A 47 5.93 -12.86 4.21
CA THR A 47 7.29 -13.43 4.16
C THR A 47 7.39 -14.74 4.93
N ASP A 48 8.26 -15.62 4.46
CA ASP A 48 8.69 -16.83 5.17
C ASP A 48 10.16 -16.76 5.63
N GLY A 49 10.79 -15.59 5.41
CA GLY A 49 12.22 -15.36 5.70
C GLY A 49 13.15 -15.54 4.50
N GLY A 50 12.72 -16.22 3.45
CA GLY A 50 13.42 -16.38 2.17
C GLY A 50 12.74 -15.56 1.09
N ASP A 51 11.47 -15.83 0.88
CA ASP A 51 10.62 -15.12 -0.07
C ASP A 51 9.76 -14.05 0.60
N TRP A 52 9.34 -13.07 -0.21
CA TRP A 52 8.47 -11.99 0.25
C TRP A 52 7.57 -11.47 -0.87
N GLU A 53 6.43 -10.93 -0.45
CA GLU A 53 5.46 -10.31 -1.34
C GLU A 53 4.80 -9.11 -0.66
N VAL A 54 4.64 -8.02 -1.40
CA VAL A 54 3.92 -6.81 -0.97
C VAL A 54 2.78 -6.56 -1.95
N GLY A 55 1.59 -6.33 -1.44
CA GLY A 55 0.43 -6.17 -2.29
C GLY A 55 -0.73 -5.40 -1.68
N ILE A 56 -1.80 -5.35 -2.46
CA ILE A 56 -3.13 -4.95 -1.99
C ILE A 56 -3.96 -6.23 -1.89
N GLY A 57 -4.50 -6.50 -0.72
CA GLY A 57 -5.34 -7.66 -0.46
C GLY A 57 -6.75 -7.27 -0.06
N THR A 58 -7.73 -8.09 -0.40
CA THR A 58 -9.11 -7.94 0.05
C THR A 58 -9.40 -8.93 1.16
N TYR A 59 -9.78 -8.41 2.33
CA TYR A 59 -10.13 -9.25 3.47
C TYR A 59 -11.58 -9.75 3.37
N THR A 60 -11.79 -11.05 3.59
CA THR A 60 -13.11 -11.67 3.67
C THR A 60 -13.25 -12.37 5.02
N ALA A 61 -14.24 -11.95 5.81
CA ALA A 61 -14.47 -12.51 7.15
C ALA A 61 -14.95 -13.97 7.11
N SER A 62 -15.79 -14.32 6.11
CA SER A 62 -16.17 -15.71 5.87
C SER A 62 -14.94 -16.50 5.38
N GLY A 63 -14.50 -17.46 6.18
CA GLY A 63 -13.30 -18.25 5.91
C GLY A 63 -11.99 -17.57 6.30
N THR A 64 -12.02 -16.36 6.86
CA THR A 64 -10.84 -15.61 7.35
C THR A 64 -9.73 -15.57 6.30
N THR A 65 -10.02 -14.94 5.15
CA THR A 65 -9.12 -14.97 4.00
C THR A 65 -8.67 -13.57 3.59
N LEU A 66 -7.47 -13.51 2.98
CA LEU A 66 -6.92 -12.32 2.33
C LEU A 66 -6.61 -12.67 0.86
N ALA A 67 -7.43 -12.16 -0.04
CA ALA A 67 -7.20 -12.33 -1.47
C ALA A 67 -6.02 -11.45 -1.93
N ARG A 68 -5.20 -11.96 -2.84
CA ARG A 68 -4.05 -11.28 -3.42
C ARG A 68 -4.53 -10.43 -4.62
N THR A 69 -5.20 -9.31 -4.34
CA THR A 69 -5.91 -8.51 -5.35
C THR A 69 -4.96 -7.86 -6.35
N THR A 70 -3.83 -7.34 -5.85
CA THR A 70 -2.79 -6.72 -6.69
C THR A 70 -1.43 -6.94 -6.05
N ILE A 71 -0.48 -7.50 -6.80
CA ILE A 71 0.92 -7.57 -6.36
C ILE A 71 1.60 -6.26 -6.72
N LEU A 72 2.22 -5.62 -5.75
CA LEU A 72 2.96 -4.36 -5.94
C LEU A 72 4.45 -4.63 -6.12
N SER A 73 4.99 -5.60 -5.39
CA SER A 73 6.40 -6.01 -5.45
C SER A 73 6.57 -7.41 -4.84
N SER A 74 7.54 -8.17 -5.27
CA SER A 74 7.84 -9.49 -4.70
C SER A 74 9.26 -9.96 -5.02
N SER A 75 9.74 -10.98 -4.29
CA SER A 75 10.96 -11.72 -4.63
C SER A 75 10.84 -12.49 -5.95
N ASN A 76 9.62 -12.71 -6.44
CA ASN A 76 9.35 -13.35 -7.73
C ASN A 76 9.19 -12.32 -8.87
N SER A 77 10.12 -11.36 -8.98
CA SER A 77 10.15 -10.36 -10.06
C SER A 77 8.83 -9.56 -10.20
N GLY A 78 8.15 -9.27 -9.09
CA GLY A 78 6.88 -8.54 -9.06
C GLY A 78 5.65 -9.38 -9.41
N SER A 79 5.81 -10.68 -9.63
CA SER A 79 4.71 -11.64 -9.79
C SER A 79 4.32 -12.25 -8.45
N ALA A 80 3.15 -12.88 -8.39
CA ALA A 80 2.74 -13.61 -7.19
C ALA A 80 3.76 -14.69 -6.84
N VAL A 81 4.16 -14.75 -5.57
CA VAL A 81 5.05 -15.79 -5.07
C VAL A 81 4.29 -17.11 -5.03
N ASP A 82 4.90 -18.17 -5.55
CA ASP A 82 4.41 -19.54 -5.43
C ASP A 82 4.92 -20.13 -4.11
N TRP A 83 4.12 -19.98 -3.06
CA TRP A 83 4.53 -20.33 -1.71
C TRP A 83 4.68 -21.83 -1.49
N SER A 84 5.81 -22.23 -0.94
CA SER A 84 6.05 -23.57 -0.45
C SER A 84 5.32 -23.86 0.86
N ALA A 85 5.32 -25.13 1.30
CA ALA A 85 4.81 -25.50 2.61
C ALA A 85 5.62 -24.83 3.73
N GLY A 86 4.95 -24.51 4.83
CA GLY A 86 5.55 -23.84 5.99
C GLY A 86 4.74 -22.62 6.40
N GLU A 87 5.08 -22.09 7.55
CA GLU A 87 4.44 -20.87 8.08
C GLU A 87 5.02 -19.62 7.42
N LYS A 88 4.15 -18.67 7.13
CA LYS A 88 4.47 -17.31 6.65
C LYS A 88 3.83 -16.31 7.57
N PHE A 89 4.46 -15.15 7.72
CA PHE A 89 3.89 -14.01 8.41
C PHE A 89 3.20 -13.09 7.40
N VAL A 90 1.96 -12.68 7.71
CA VAL A 90 1.16 -11.74 6.94
C VAL A 90 0.87 -10.54 7.80
N PHE A 91 1.23 -9.34 7.37
CA PHE A 91 1.03 -8.14 8.17
C PHE A 91 0.72 -6.90 7.31
N VAL A 92 0.02 -5.94 7.92
CA VAL A 92 -0.27 -4.65 7.28
C VAL A 92 0.97 -3.78 7.32
N THR A 93 1.33 -3.22 6.17
CA THR A 93 2.45 -2.28 6.02
C THR A 93 2.17 -1.27 4.91
N GLN A 94 2.73 -0.07 5.04
CA GLN A 94 2.67 0.94 3.99
C GLN A 94 3.72 0.65 2.93
N PRO A 95 3.36 0.30 1.67
CA PRO A 95 4.33 0.08 0.60
C PRO A 95 5.06 1.36 0.23
N SER A 96 6.35 1.28 -0.08
CA SER A 96 7.15 2.44 -0.50
C SER A 96 6.59 3.12 -1.75
N SER A 97 6.07 2.34 -2.69
CA SER A 97 5.44 2.85 -3.92
C SER A 97 4.11 3.60 -3.70
N LYS A 98 3.56 3.54 -2.48
CA LYS A 98 2.30 4.19 -2.08
C LYS A 98 2.49 5.17 -0.92
N ALA A 99 3.72 5.35 -0.47
CA ALA A 99 4.06 6.27 0.61
C ALA A 99 4.37 7.67 0.07
N SER A 100 3.92 8.68 0.80
CA SER A 100 4.41 10.05 0.64
C SER A 100 5.54 10.27 1.62
N PHE A 101 6.69 10.76 1.16
CA PHE A 101 7.87 10.98 2.00
C PHE A 101 8.66 12.19 1.50
N LEU A 102 9.49 12.75 2.37
CA LEU A 102 10.42 13.80 1.98
C LEU A 102 11.66 13.19 1.32
N ASP A 103 12.08 13.76 0.19
CA ASP A 103 13.34 13.40 -0.45
C ASP A 103 14.56 13.96 0.34
N ALA A 104 15.78 13.67 -0.12
CA ALA A 104 17.01 14.13 0.52
C ALA A 104 17.14 15.66 0.55
N SER A 105 16.40 16.37 -0.28
CA SER A 105 16.36 17.85 -0.34
C SER A 105 15.22 18.44 0.50
N GLY A 106 14.42 17.59 1.15
CA GLY A 106 13.29 18.00 1.98
C GLY A 106 11.99 18.29 1.19
N ASN A 107 11.91 17.89 -0.07
CA ASN A 107 10.68 18.05 -0.86
C ASN A 107 9.75 16.86 -0.62
N LEU A 108 8.45 17.12 -0.57
CA LEU A 108 7.43 16.06 -0.51
C LEU A 108 7.36 15.34 -1.86
N ASN A 109 7.70 14.07 -1.86
CA ASN A 109 7.60 13.23 -3.04
C ASN A 109 6.19 12.61 -3.13
N LEU A 110 5.44 13.06 -4.12
CA LEU A 110 4.13 12.51 -4.50
C LEU A 110 4.30 11.78 -5.84
N SER A 111 4.97 10.62 -5.82
CA SER A 111 5.27 9.86 -7.04
C SER A 111 4.02 9.58 -7.88
N GLY A 112 3.75 10.43 -8.90
CA GLY A 112 2.62 10.30 -9.82
C GLY A 112 1.24 10.52 -9.19
N GLY A 113 1.18 11.05 -7.98
CA GLY A 113 -0.07 11.34 -7.29
C GLY A 113 -0.52 12.79 -7.43
N THR A 114 -1.81 13.02 -7.28
CA THR A 114 -2.41 14.35 -7.16
C THR A 114 -2.79 14.59 -5.70
N VAL A 115 -2.81 15.86 -5.28
CA VAL A 115 -3.37 16.24 -3.98
C VAL A 115 -4.81 16.69 -4.23
N ASP A 116 -5.76 15.99 -3.62
CA ASP A 116 -7.20 16.26 -3.77
C ASP A 116 -7.65 16.33 -5.25
N GLY A 117 -7.11 15.45 -6.09
CA GLY A 117 -7.39 15.41 -7.53
C GLY A 117 -6.68 16.48 -8.36
N ARG A 118 -5.83 17.32 -7.74
CA ARG A 118 -5.08 18.39 -8.43
C ARG A 118 -3.62 18.01 -8.62
N ASP A 119 -3.10 18.28 -9.79
CA ASP A 119 -1.67 18.20 -10.08
C ASP A 119 -0.97 19.46 -9.57
N VAL A 120 -0.29 19.34 -8.42
CA VAL A 120 0.39 20.47 -7.77
C VAL A 120 1.51 21.04 -8.62
N ALA A 121 2.16 20.23 -9.45
CA ALA A 121 3.21 20.69 -10.35
C ALA A 121 2.63 21.56 -11.47
N ALA A 122 1.52 21.13 -12.07
CA ALA A 122 0.81 21.92 -13.09
C ALA A 122 0.22 23.20 -12.50
N ASP A 123 -0.31 23.15 -11.28
CA ASP A 123 -0.82 24.31 -10.56
C ASP A 123 0.27 25.34 -10.29
N GLY A 124 1.48 24.91 -9.91
CA GLY A 124 2.64 25.78 -9.71
C GLY A 124 3.04 26.51 -10.98
N VAL A 125 3.10 25.82 -12.12
CA VAL A 125 3.39 26.43 -13.44
C VAL A 125 2.32 27.46 -13.81
N THR A 126 1.05 27.15 -13.57
CA THR A 126 -0.07 28.07 -13.84
C THR A 126 0.04 29.33 -12.98
N ALA A 127 0.36 29.19 -11.70
CA ALA A 127 0.55 30.33 -10.79
C ALA A 127 1.77 31.18 -11.17
N ASP A 128 2.87 30.56 -11.56
CA ASP A 128 4.07 31.27 -12.01
C ASP A 128 3.84 32.05 -13.32
N ASN A 129 2.93 31.62 -14.17
CA ASN A 129 2.59 32.24 -15.44
C ASN A 129 1.46 33.28 -15.31
N ALA A 130 0.68 33.25 -14.22
CA ALA A 130 -0.48 34.13 -14.03
C ALA A 130 -0.11 35.60 -13.79
N LEU A 131 1.05 35.88 -13.21
CA LEU A 131 1.59 37.20 -12.98
C LEU A 131 3.09 37.25 -13.24
N PRO A 132 3.63 38.19 -14.02
CA PRO A 132 5.07 38.37 -14.18
C PRO A 132 5.72 38.65 -12.83
N LYS A 133 6.76 37.87 -12.47
CA LYS A 133 7.55 38.04 -11.22
C LYS A 133 8.16 39.46 -11.05
N ALA A 134 8.15 40.29 -12.10
CA ALA A 134 8.71 41.64 -12.14
C ALA A 134 7.68 42.75 -11.96
N GLY A 135 6.51 42.47 -11.38
CA GLY A 135 5.50 43.50 -11.16
C GLY A 135 5.09 44.20 -12.46
N GLY A 136 4.46 43.48 -13.37
CA GLY A 136 3.94 44.08 -14.59
C GLY A 136 3.02 45.23 -14.26
N ALA A 137 3.27 46.42 -14.87
CA ALA A 137 2.41 47.54 -14.72
C ALA A 137 0.99 47.17 -15.15
N MET A 138 0.02 47.37 -14.25
CA MET A 138 -1.37 47.27 -14.62
C MET A 138 -1.65 48.45 -15.57
N THR A 139 -1.74 48.18 -16.87
CA THR A 139 -2.28 49.13 -17.83
C THR A 139 -3.79 49.09 -17.73
N GLY A 140 -4.32 50.12 -17.20
CA GLY A 140 -5.76 50.33 -17.09
C GLY A 140 -6.45 50.53 -18.44
#